data_83b97c1ab7cb5110ee5482f9d9101826
#
_entry.id   83b97c1ab7cb5110ee5482f9d9101826
#
_cell.length_a   1.000
_cell.length_b   1.000
_cell.length_c   1.000
_cell.angle_alpha   90.00
_cell.angle_beta   90.00
_cell.angle_gamma   90.00
#
_symmetry.space_group_name_H-M   'P 1'
#
loop_
_entity.id
_entity.type
_entity.pdbx_description
1 polymer ?
#
loop_
_entity_poly.entity_id
_entity_poly.type
_entity_poly.pdbx_seq_one_letter_code
_entity_poly.pdbx_strand_id
1 'polypeptide(L)'
;RQMCIRDRLEAEASQVIEGIAIQKQAPITAYDRDYQVELEASYLSGQSFSYHSSKRETASYQVALLGHHQARNAALAISICDVLFEREGRELLSRELVDEALHQVVWPGRMEVVSQNPMILLDGAHNPHAVAPLIASLRELFPSQKKTILFTCIRTKALEEMLIQWQELENSRLILTTFEDPRAYSQEEIKAAAKKHQLEKVNWQEFLQNWQAEGDELLIVTGSLYFLSQVRPYLLKTEKSN
;
A
#
# COMPACT_ATOMS: atom_id res chain seq x y z
N ARG A 1 4.93 -31.38 2.81
CA ARG A 1 3.60 -31.00 3.32
C ARG A 1 3.37 -29.53 3.00
N GLN A 2 2.17 -29.23 2.49
CA GLN A 2 1.75 -27.83 2.31
C GLN A 2 1.51 -27.19 3.68
N MET A 3 1.71 -25.88 3.75
CA MET A 3 1.52 -25.07 4.95
C MET A 3 0.70 -23.85 4.56
N CYS A 4 -0.31 -23.51 5.33
CA CYS A 4 -1.13 -22.33 5.11
C CYS A 4 -0.92 -21.36 6.26
N ILE A 5 -0.48 -20.14 5.93
CA ILE A 5 -0.43 -19.02 6.87
C ILE A 5 -1.33 -17.95 6.28
N ARG A 6 -2.20 -17.37 7.09
CA ARG A 6 -3.19 -16.41 6.61
C ARG A 6 -3.25 -15.16 7.48
N ASP A 7 -3.48 -14.06 6.82
CA ASP A 7 -3.89 -12.79 7.39
C ASP A 7 -5.40 -12.79 7.68
N ARG A 8 -5.94 -11.68 8.14
CA ARG A 8 -7.36 -11.47 8.38
C ARG A 8 -8.14 -11.57 7.06
N LEU A 9 -9.08 -12.50 7.00
CA LEU A 9 -9.94 -12.77 5.86
C LEU A 9 -11.41 -12.65 6.26
N GLU A 10 -12.27 -12.38 5.29
CA GLU A 10 -13.71 -12.54 5.45
C GLU A 10 -14.05 -13.97 5.87
N ALA A 11 -15.10 -14.13 6.68
CA ALA A 11 -15.46 -15.43 7.28
C ALA A 11 -15.61 -16.55 6.26
N GLU A 12 -16.24 -16.27 5.10
CA GLU A 12 -16.41 -17.23 4.02
C GLU A 12 -15.08 -17.69 3.42
N ALA A 13 -14.17 -16.75 3.13
CA ALA A 13 -12.84 -17.07 2.61
C ALA A 13 -12.03 -17.89 3.64
N SER A 14 -12.16 -17.57 4.93
CA SER A 14 -11.53 -18.32 6.02
C SER A 14 -11.99 -19.77 6.03
N GLN A 15 -13.30 -20.02 5.97
CA GLN A 15 -13.87 -21.37 5.99
C GLN A 15 -13.40 -22.21 4.80
N VAL A 16 -13.32 -21.61 3.61
CA VAL A 16 -12.83 -22.31 2.40
C VAL A 16 -11.38 -22.73 2.59
N ILE A 17 -10.51 -21.83 3.06
CA ILE A 17 -9.09 -22.10 3.27
C ILE A 17 -8.90 -23.18 4.37
N GLU A 18 -9.63 -23.08 5.48
CA GLU A 18 -9.59 -24.07 6.56
C GLU A 18 -10.05 -25.44 6.09
N GLY A 19 -11.15 -25.50 5.32
CA GLY A 19 -11.62 -26.75 4.71
C GLY A 19 -10.59 -27.40 3.79
N ILE A 20 -9.93 -26.61 2.96
CA ILE A 20 -8.86 -27.11 2.08
C ILE A 20 -7.65 -27.57 2.90
N ALA A 21 -7.26 -26.83 3.94
CA ALA A 21 -6.14 -27.20 4.81
C ALA A 21 -6.41 -28.54 5.51
N ILE A 22 -7.61 -28.74 6.04
CA ILE A 22 -8.05 -30.02 6.65
C ILE A 22 -7.97 -31.15 5.62
N GLN A 23 -8.55 -30.95 4.44
CA GLN A 23 -8.53 -31.96 3.37
C GLN A 23 -7.11 -32.34 2.95
N LYS A 24 -6.20 -31.37 2.93
CA LYS A 24 -4.78 -31.56 2.56
C LYS A 24 -3.91 -31.97 3.74
N GLN A 25 -4.45 -32.13 4.94
CA GLN A 25 -3.70 -32.38 6.18
C GLN A 25 -2.54 -31.37 6.35
N ALA A 26 -2.78 -30.10 5.96
CA ALA A 26 -1.83 -29.02 6.06
C ALA A 26 -2.06 -28.25 7.36
N PRO A 27 -1.00 -28.05 8.18
CA PRO A 27 -1.13 -27.17 9.34
C PRO A 27 -1.46 -25.74 8.89
N ILE A 28 -2.31 -25.07 9.64
CA ILE A 28 -2.71 -23.68 9.37
C ILE A 28 -2.38 -22.79 10.56
N THR A 29 -1.72 -21.67 10.29
CA THR A 29 -1.48 -20.59 11.24
C THR A 29 -2.33 -19.39 10.82
N ALA A 30 -3.15 -18.87 11.73
CA ALA A 30 -4.17 -17.89 11.44
C ALA A 30 -4.07 -16.67 12.36
N TYR A 31 -4.29 -15.48 11.78
CA TYR A 31 -4.50 -14.25 12.51
C TYR A 31 -5.67 -14.38 13.51
N ASP A 32 -5.60 -13.69 14.63
CA ASP A 32 -6.52 -13.69 15.79
C ASP A 32 -6.54 -15.01 16.60
N ARG A 33 -5.99 -16.11 16.09
CA ARG A 33 -5.89 -17.38 16.80
C ARG A 33 -4.46 -17.68 17.24
N ASP A 34 -3.51 -17.61 16.32
CA ASP A 34 -2.12 -18.05 16.54
C ASP A 34 -1.17 -16.86 16.68
N TYR A 35 -1.53 -15.72 16.12
CA TYR A 35 -0.83 -14.44 16.27
C TYR A 35 -1.79 -13.26 16.15
N GLN A 36 -1.41 -12.13 16.76
CA GLN A 36 -2.16 -10.88 16.76
C GLN A 36 -1.23 -9.69 16.58
N VAL A 37 -1.78 -8.57 16.11
CA VAL A 37 -1.08 -7.31 15.98
C VAL A 37 -1.97 -6.17 16.47
N GLU A 38 -1.41 -5.28 17.28
CA GLU A 38 -2.04 -4.05 17.71
C GLU A 38 -1.22 -2.86 17.20
N LEU A 39 -1.86 -1.98 16.42
CA LEU A 39 -1.22 -0.76 15.97
C LEU A 39 -1.06 0.18 17.16
N GLU A 40 0.15 0.69 17.38
CA GLU A 40 0.46 1.63 18.45
C GLU A 40 0.48 3.07 17.96
N ALA A 41 1.18 3.32 16.84
CA ALA A 41 1.31 4.66 16.27
C ALA A 41 1.69 4.62 14.77
N SER A 42 1.34 5.71 14.08
CA SER A 42 1.70 5.95 12.68
C SER A 42 2.58 7.18 12.59
N TYR A 43 3.69 7.05 11.86
CA TYR A 43 4.66 8.13 11.62
C TYR A 43 4.99 8.21 10.12
N LEU A 44 5.57 9.32 9.68
CA LEU A 44 6.12 9.43 8.32
C LEU A 44 7.34 8.51 8.09
N SER A 45 7.92 7.97 9.17
CA SER A 45 9.00 6.98 9.13
C SER A 45 8.50 5.53 9.16
N GLY A 46 7.18 5.28 9.27
CA GLY A 46 6.60 3.94 9.31
C GLY A 46 5.52 3.76 10.37
N GLN A 47 5.28 2.49 10.75
CA GLN A 47 4.25 2.10 11.72
C GLN A 47 4.88 1.41 12.92
N SER A 48 4.47 1.80 14.15
CA SER A 48 4.78 1.07 15.37
C SER A 48 3.62 0.14 15.75
N PHE A 49 3.93 -1.09 16.15
CA PHE A 49 2.92 -2.09 16.48
C PHE A 49 3.43 -3.12 17.49
N SER A 50 2.54 -3.63 18.33
CA SER A 50 2.79 -4.80 19.18
C SER A 50 2.46 -6.08 18.43
N TYR A 51 3.33 -7.08 18.51
CA TYR A 51 3.13 -8.43 17.99
C TYR A 51 2.98 -9.43 19.14
N HIS A 52 1.93 -10.24 19.08
CA HIS A 52 1.60 -11.26 20.06
C HIS A 52 1.52 -12.62 19.38
N SER A 53 2.17 -13.63 19.92
CA SER A 53 2.04 -15.03 19.48
C SER A 53 2.43 -15.99 20.59
N SER A 54 2.07 -17.25 20.46
CA SER A 54 2.53 -18.30 21.39
C SER A 54 3.98 -18.72 21.18
N LYS A 55 4.63 -18.25 20.10
CA LYS A 55 5.98 -18.68 19.68
C LYS A 55 7.09 -17.76 20.18
N ARG A 56 6.77 -16.51 20.51
CA ARG A 56 7.72 -15.52 21.01
C ARG A 56 7.08 -14.59 22.03
N GLU A 57 7.92 -13.99 22.86
CA GLU A 57 7.46 -12.97 23.79
C GLU A 57 6.83 -11.80 23.05
N THR A 58 5.79 -11.23 23.64
CA THR A 58 5.15 -10.01 23.16
C THR A 58 6.16 -8.89 23.09
N ALA A 59 6.24 -8.23 21.95
CA ALA A 59 7.16 -7.12 21.74
C ALA A 59 6.60 -6.10 20.75
N SER A 60 6.98 -4.83 20.97
CA SER A 60 6.74 -3.76 20.01
C SER A 60 7.84 -3.76 18.94
N TYR A 61 7.43 -3.51 17.71
CA TYR A 61 8.27 -3.40 16.52
C TYR A 61 7.92 -2.16 15.72
N GLN A 62 8.85 -1.72 14.86
CA GLN A 62 8.60 -0.65 13.91
C GLN A 62 8.90 -1.12 12.49
N VAL A 63 7.93 -0.98 11.57
CA VAL A 63 8.15 -1.25 10.14
C VAL A 63 8.26 0.06 9.37
N ALA A 64 9.32 0.20 8.55
CA ALA A 64 9.60 1.40 7.75
C ALA A 64 8.70 1.52 6.50
N LEU A 65 7.44 1.12 6.60
CA LEU A 65 6.44 1.23 5.54
C LEU A 65 5.22 1.99 6.05
N LEU A 66 4.68 2.90 5.24
CA LEU A 66 3.52 3.69 5.59
C LEU A 66 2.20 2.93 5.38
N GLY A 67 1.22 3.22 6.24
CA GLY A 67 -0.13 2.66 6.17
C GLY A 67 -0.37 1.52 7.16
N HIS A 68 -1.51 1.55 7.85
CA HIS A 68 -1.88 0.60 8.93
C HIS A 68 -1.80 -0.87 8.52
N HIS A 69 -2.09 -1.17 7.25
CA HIS A 69 -1.99 -2.53 6.72
C HIS A 69 -0.56 -3.08 6.74
N GLN A 70 0.46 -2.21 6.79
CA GLN A 70 1.86 -2.65 6.84
C GLN A 70 2.26 -3.26 8.18
N ALA A 71 1.66 -2.80 9.28
CA ALA A 71 1.83 -3.47 10.59
C ALA A 71 1.33 -4.92 10.54
N ARG A 72 0.18 -5.15 9.88
CA ARG A 72 -0.37 -6.51 9.68
C ARG A 72 0.50 -7.35 8.75
N ASN A 73 0.97 -6.76 7.65
CA ASN A 73 1.89 -7.44 6.74
C ASN A 73 3.20 -7.83 7.45
N ALA A 74 3.74 -6.95 8.29
CA ALA A 74 4.92 -7.22 9.11
C ALA A 74 4.67 -8.36 10.11
N ALA A 75 3.53 -8.33 10.82
CA ALA A 75 3.14 -9.38 11.75
C ALA A 75 2.98 -10.75 11.04
N LEU A 76 2.37 -10.75 9.85
CA LEU A 76 2.27 -11.94 9.01
C LEU A 76 3.66 -12.45 8.61
N ALA A 77 4.58 -11.56 8.20
CA ALA A 77 5.95 -11.93 7.84
C ALA A 77 6.71 -12.54 9.02
N ILE A 78 6.59 -11.95 10.23
CA ILE A 78 7.17 -12.52 11.46
C ILE A 78 6.61 -13.94 11.68
N SER A 79 5.29 -14.10 11.63
CA SER A 79 4.63 -15.39 11.83
C SER A 79 5.07 -16.44 10.79
N ILE A 80 5.28 -16.04 9.53
CA ILE A 80 5.80 -16.92 8.47
C ILE A 80 7.22 -17.37 8.81
N CYS A 81 8.09 -16.46 9.20
CA CYS A 81 9.46 -16.78 9.59
C CYS A 81 9.47 -17.75 10.78
N ASP A 82 8.67 -17.49 11.81
CA ASP A 82 8.61 -18.34 13.00
C ASP A 82 8.20 -19.77 12.67
N VAL A 83 7.18 -19.94 11.85
CA VAL A 83 6.71 -21.27 11.42
C VAL A 83 7.74 -21.98 10.54
N LEU A 84 8.44 -21.27 9.68
CA LEU A 84 9.48 -21.85 8.81
C LEU A 84 10.68 -22.30 9.63
N PHE A 85 11.18 -21.46 10.54
CA PHE A 85 12.36 -21.76 11.36
C PHE A 85 12.07 -22.95 12.30
N GLU A 86 10.91 -22.96 12.96
CA GLU A 86 10.49 -24.09 13.80
C GLU A 86 10.41 -25.39 13.00
N ARG A 87 9.85 -25.35 11.78
CA ARG A 87 9.74 -26.52 10.92
C ARG A 87 11.11 -27.06 10.48
N GLU A 88 12.09 -26.19 10.32
CA GLU A 88 13.48 -26.56 9.99
C GLU A 88 14.30 -26.97 11.21
N GLY A 89 13.70 -26.95 12.43
CA GLY A 89 14.43 -27.21 13.67
C GLY A 89 15.47 -26.14 14.00
N ARG A 90 15.28 -24.92 13.52
CA ARG A 90 16.15 -23.77 13.77
C ARG A 90 15.60 -22.92 14.90
N GLU A 91 16.49 -22.21 15.57
CA GLU A 91 16.09 -21.17 16.52
C GLU A 91 15.37 -20.02 15.79
N LEU A 92 14.35 -19.44 16.43
CA LEU A 92 13.64 -18.28 15.90
C LEU A 92 14.61 -17.11 15.75
N LEU A 93 14.34 -16.24 14.78
CA LEU A 93 15.08 -14.98 14.65
C LEU A 93 14.99 -14.18 15.94
N SER A 94 16.11 -13.64 16.42
CA SER A 94 16.10 -12.76 17.59
C SER A 94 15.23 -11.52 17.34
N ARG A 95 14.80 -10.88 18.42
CA ARG A 95 14.02 -9.64 18.33
C ARG A 95 14.77 -8.56 17.56
N GLU A 96 16.08 -8.43 17.83
CA GLU A 96 16.94 -7.40 17.23
C GLU A 96 17.05 -7.60 15.70
N LEU A 97 17.19 -8.84 15.22
CA LEU A 97 17.26 -9.14 13.80
C LEU A 97 15.92 -8.84 13.08
N VAL A 98 14.79 -9.17 13.74
CA VAL A 98 13.46 -8.86 13.19
C VAL A 98 13.27 -7.35 13.11
N ASP A 99 13.62 -6.62 14.16
CA ASP A 99 13.47 -5.16 14.23
C ASP A 99 14.36 -4.47 13.18
N GLU A 100 15.62 -4.88 13.06
CA GLU A 100 16.53 -4.38 12.03
C GLU A 100 15.98 -4.62 10.60
N ALA A 101 15.48 -5.83 10.31
CA ALA A 101 14.91 -6.16 9.01
C ALA A 101 13.66 -5.31 8.69
N LEU A 102 12.79 -5.09 9.68
CA LEU A 102 11.60 -4.26 9.52
C LEU A 102 11.91 -2.77 9.32
N HIS A 103 13.00 -2.27 9.96
CA HIS A 103 13.46 -0.89 9.75
C HIS A 103 14.13 -0.68 8.39
N GLN A 104 14.69 -1.71 7.79
CA GLN A 104 15.37 -1.63 6.50
C GLN A 104 14.47 -1.97 5.31
N VAL A 105 13.23 -2.43 5.54
CA VAL A 105 12.36 -2.84 4.45
C VAL A 105 11.98 -1.65 3.57
N VAL A 106 12.15 -1.83 2.27
CA VAL A 106 11.72 -0.88 1.24
C VAL A 106 10.83 -1.61 0.24
N TRP A 107 9.66 -1.04 -0.05
CA TRP A 107 8.75 -1.60 -1.04
C TRP A 107 8.27 -0.52 -2.01
N PRO A 108 8.86 -0.44 -3.20
CA PRO A 108 8.48 0.57 -4.18
C PRO A 108 6.98 0.56 -4.51
N GLY A 109 6.38 1.75 -4.55
CA GLY A 109 4.96 1.90 -4.87
C GLY A 109 3.99 1.44 -3.78
N ARG A 110 4.41 1.42 -2.51
CA ARG A 110 3.54 1.22 -1.34
C ARG A 110 3.68 2.39 -0.38
N MET A 111 2.89 3.44 -0.61
CA MET A 111 3.03 4.75 0.03
C MET A 111 4.51 5.19 0.08
N GLU A 112 5.23 4.95 -1.02
CA GLU A 112 6.64 5.27 -1.14
C GLU A 112 6.83 6.78 -1.24
N VAL A 113 7.58 7.36 -0.32
CA VAL A 113 8.01 8.76 -0.39
C VAL A 113 9.20 8.83 -1.34
N VAL A 114 9.02 9.40 -2.53
CA VAL A 114 10.09 9.59 -3.52
C VAL A 114 10.70 10.97 -3.48
N SER A 115 10.03 11.96 -2.92
CA SER A 115 10.55 13.30 -2.60
C SER A 115 9.91 13.79 -1.32
N GLN A 116 10.69 14.50 -0.51
CA GLN A 116 10.19 15.14 0.73
C GLN A 116 9.93 16.64 0.56
N ASN A 117 10.52 17.25 -0.44
CA ASN A 117 10.38 18.69 -0.66
C ASN A 117 10.46 19.06 -2.16
N PRO A 118 9.31 19.23 -2.85
CA PRO A 118 7.95 18.99 -2.35
C PRO A 118 7.69 17.50 -2.08
N MET A 119 6.70 17.20 -1.19
CA MET A 119 6.39 15.82 -0.87
C MET A 119 5.66 15.12 -2.02
N ILE A 120 6.21 13.98 -2.46
CA ILE A 120 5.64 13.14 -3.52
C ILE A 120 5.55 11.69 -3.02
N LEU A 121 4.34 11.15 -3.07
CA LEU A 121 4.03 9.77 -2.69
C LEU A 121 3.64 8.93 -3.91
N LEU A 122 4.18 7.72 -3.99
CA LEU A 122 3.76 6.72 -4.97
C LEU A 122 3.04 5.57 -4.27
N ASP A 123 1.84 5.22 -4.75
CA ASP A 123 1.10 4.07 -4.24
C ASP A 123 0.41 3.27 -5.34
N GLY A 124 0.51 1.95 -5.26
CA GLY A 124 -0.05 1.03 -6.25
C GLY A 124 -1.51 0.63 -6.01
N ALA A 125 -2.29 1.36 -5.23
CA ALA A 125 -3.72 1.11 -5.03
C ALA A 125 -4.45 1.18 -6.37
N HIS A 126 -5.09 0.08 -6.78
CA HIS A 126 -5.64 -0.10 -8.11
C HIS A 126 -7.01 -0.78 -8.14
N ASN A 127 -7.67 -0.86 -7.00
CA ASN A 127 -9.04 -1.34 -6.84
C ASN A 127 -9.68 -0.65 -5.62
N PRO A 128 -11.02 -0.67 -5.49
CA PRO A 128 -11.72 0.03 -4.40
C PRO A 128 -11.25 -0.40 -3.00
N HIS A 129 -10.95 -1.68 -2.80
CA HIS A 129 -10.48 -2.22 -1.52
C HIS A 129 -9.07 -1.70 -1.13
N ALA A 130 -8.24 -1.33 -2.11
CA ALA A 130 -6.92 -0.75 -1.86
C ALA A 130 -6.98 0.80 -1.74
N VAL A 131 -7.88 1.46 -2.46
CA VAL A 131 -8.05 2.92 -2.40
C VAL A 131 -8.57 3.36 -1.03
N ALA A 132 -9.55 2.66 -0.44
CA ALA A 132 -10.10 3.03 0.85
C ALA A 132 -9.05 3.07 2.00
N PRO A 133 -8.18 2.05 2.20
CA PRO A 133 -7.09 2.14 3.18
C PRO A 133 -6.06 3.23 2.88
N LEU A 134 -5.78 3.50 1.59
CA LEU A 134 -4.87 4.59 1.21
C LEU A 134 -5.46 5.95 1.61
N ILE A 135 -6.74 6.19 1.33
CA ILE A 135 -7.45 7.42 1.76
C ILE A 135 -7.41 7.56 3.28
N ALA A 136 -7.68 6.49 4.03
CA ALA A 136 -7.61 6.51 5.48
C ALA A 136 -6.22 6.90 5.99
N SER A 137 -5.16 6.33 5.40
CA SER A 137 -3.77 6.67 5.74
C SER A 137 -3.41 8.11 5.39
N LEU A 138 -3.90 8.63 4.25
CA LEU A 138 -3.70 10.03 3.85
C LEU A 138 -4.40 11.01 4.79
N ARG A 139 -5.60 10.69 5.28
CA ARG A 139 -6.32 11.50 6.27
C ARG A 139 -5.58 11.58 7.60
N GLU A 140 -5.01 10.47 8.03
CA GLU A 140 -4.29 10.39 9.30
C GLU A 140 -2.93 11.07 9.25
N LEU A 141 -2.11 10.75 8.25
CA LEU A 141 -0.75 11.26 8.15
C LEU A 141 -0.67 12.71 7.66
N PHE A 142 -1.68 13.16 6.90
CA PHE A 142 -1.70 14.48 6.25
C PHE A 142 -3.07 15.17 6.44
N PRO A 143 -3.53 15.39 7.69
CA PRO A 143 -4.89 15.86 7.95
C PRO A 143 -5.17 17.26 7.39
N SER A 144 -4.19 18.17 7.40
CA SER A 144 -4.35 19.57 7.01
C SER A 144 -3.81 19.88 5.60
N GLN A 145 -2.88 19.10 5.09
CA GLN A 145 -2.23 19.35 3.82
C GLN A 145 -3.19 19.25 2.64
N LYS A 146 -3.01 20.13 1.65
CA LYS A 146 -3.66 20.02 0.35
C LYS A 146 -3.06 18.81 -0.40
N LYS A 147 -3.89 18.05 -1.08
CA LYS A 147 -3.50 16.81 -1.76
C LYS A 147 -3.86 16.89 -3.24
N THR A 148 -2.88 16.76 -4.11
CA THR A 148 -3.13 16.55 -5.54
C THR A 148 -2.91 15.08 -5.88
N ILE A 149 -3.95 14.43 -6.39
CA ILE A 149 -3.96 13.01 -6.76
C ILE A 149 -3.89 12.89 -8.27
N LEU A 150 -2.78 12.38 -8.80
CA LEU A 150 -2.63 12.00 -10.20
C LEU A 150 -2.99 10.52 -10.34
N PHE A 151 -4.13 10.24 -10.96
CA PHE A 151 -4.75 8.92 -10.96
C PHE A 151 -4.97 8.36 -12.37
N THR A 152 -4.72 7.07 -12.51
CA THR A 152 -5.12 6.25 -13.66
C THR A 152 -5.21 4.79 -13.26
N CYS A 153 -5.86 3.94 -14.07
CA CYS A 153 -5.87 2.50 -13.84
C CYS A 153 -5.98 1.73 -15.16
N ILE A 154 -5.91 0.40 -15.08
CA ILE A 154 -6.15 -0.49 -16.23
C ILE A 154 -7.64 -0.82 -16.37
N ARG A 155 -8.10 -1.14 -17.60
CA ARG A 155 -9.53 -1.37 -17.95
C ARG A 155 -10.22 -2.48 -17.16
N THR A 156 -9.48 -3.44 -16.61
CA THR A 156 -10.05 -4.52 -15.81
C THR A 156 -10.39 -4.10 -14.38
N LYS A 157 -10.22 -2.83 -14.03
CA LYS A 157 -10.45 -2.29 -12.69
C LYS A 157 -11.70 -1.40 -12.66
N ALA A 158 -12.31 -1.32 -11.50
CA ALA A 158 -13.53 -0.55 -11.25
C ALA A 158 -13.23 0.96 -11.15
N LEU A 159 -12.96 1.61 -12.30
CA LEU A 159 -12.61 3.04 -12.37
C LEU A 159 -13.64 3.91 -11.64
N GLU A 160 -14.92 3.75 -11.97
CA GLU A 160 -16.00 4.58 -11.43
C GLU A 160 -16.07 4.53 -9.89
N GLU A 161 -15.99 3.34 -9.31
CA GLU A 161 -16.02 3.17 -7.86
C GLU A 161 -14.82 3.85 -7.18
N MET A 162 -13.62 3.72 -7.77
CA MET A 162 -12.43 4.39 -7.25
C MET A 162 -12.52 5.91 -7.37
N LEU A 163 -13.07 6.45 -8.47
CA LEU A 163 -13.26 7.90 -8.61
C LEU A 163 -14.20 8.46 -7.54
N ILE A 164 -15.31 7.75 -7.25
CA ILE A 164 -16.23 8.14 -6.18
C ILE A 164 -15.49 8.18 -4.82
N GLN A 165 -14.72 7.14 -4.48
CA GLN A 165 -13.95 7.12 -3.24
C GLN A 165 -12.94 8.28 -3.15
N TRP A 166 -12.21 8.57 -4.24
CA TRP A 166 -11.26 9.68 -4.26
C TRP A 166 -11.92 11.04 -4.06
N GLN A 167 -13.14 11.23 -4.58
CA GLN A 167 -13.90 12.48 -4.40
C GLN A 167 -14.38 12.69 -2.95
N GLU A 168 -14.37 11.65 -2.12
CA GLU A 168 -14.67 11.76 -0.68
C GLU A 168 -13.47 12.25 0.17
N LEU A 169 -12.28 12.35 -0.43
CA LEU A 169 -11.09 12.83 0.28
C LEU A 169 -11.10 14.37 0.34
N GLU A 170 -11.23 14.90 1.54
CA GLU A 170 -11.29 16.34 1.78
C GLU A 170 -9.92 17.00 1.48
N ASN A 171 -9.96 18.29 1.16
CA ASN A 171 -8.80 19.09 0.82
C ASN A 171 -7.92 18.43 -0.27
N SER A 172 -8.59 17.89 -1.31
CA SER A 172 -7.93 17.18 -2.40
C SER A 172 -8.38 17.63 -3.78
N ARG A 173 -7.48 17.49 -4.75
CA ARG A 173 -7.72 17.69 -6.19
C ARG A 173 -7.41 16.39 -6.91
N LEU A 174 -8.41 15.76 -7.53
CA LEU A 174 -8.24 14.55 -8.32
C LEU A 174 -8.04 14.92 -9.80
N ILE A 175 -6.97 14.41 -10.39
CA ILE A 175 -6.59 14.65 -11.79
C ILE A 175 -6.44 13.30 -12.48
N LEU A 176 -7.04 13.14 -13.65
CA LEU A 176 -6.96 11.92 -14.43
C LEU A 176 -5.87 11.99 -15.49
N THR A 177 -5.25 10.85 -15.71
CA THR A 177 -4.28 10.67 -16.80
C THR A 177 -4.39 9.27 -17.40
N THR A 178 -3.66 9.02 -18.47
CA THR A 178 -3.42 7.67 -19.00
C THR A 178 -1.93 7.46 -19.24
N PHE A 179 -1.52 6.23 -19.49
CA PHE A 179 -0.13 5.84 -19.68
C PHE A 179 0.01 4.81 -20.81
N GLU A 180 1.23 4.60 -21.28
CA GLU A 180 1.52 3.68 -22.38
C GLU A 180 1.48 2.22 -21.92
N ASP A 181 0.30 1.60 -22.02
CA ASP A 181 0.08 0.16 -21.80
C ASP A 181 -1.19 -0.26 -22.54
N PRO A 182 -1.20 -1.40 -23.26
CA PRO A 182 -2.38 -1.88 -23.98
C PRO A 182 -3.62 -2.12 -23.09
N ARG A 183 -3.40 -2.29 -21.79
CA ARG A 183 -4.45 -2.50 -20.79
C ARG A 183 -4.96 -1.20 -20.18
N ALA A 184 -4.25 -0.08 -20.36
CA ALA A 184 -4.68 1.22 -19.85
C ALA A 184 -5.96 1.70 -20.53
N TYR A 185 -6.73 2.52 -19.85
CA TYR A 185 -7.80 3.28 -20.47
C TYR A 185 -7.23 4.21 -21.54
N SER A 186 -7.89 4.30 -22.70
CA SER A 186 -7.49 5.20 -23.80
C SER A 186 -7.67 6.67 -23.41
N GLN A 187 -7.08 7.56 -24.22
CA GLN A 187 -7.23 9.01 -24.06
C GLN A 187 -8.69 9.44 -24.09
N GLU A 188 -9.49 8.82 -24.99
CA GLU A 188 -10.92 9.11 -25.17
C GLU A 188 -11.74 8.64 -23.98
N GLU A 189 -11.46 7.42 -23.48
CA GLU A 189 -12.14 6.87 -22.30
C GLU A 189 -11.87 7.70 -21.04
N ILE A 190 -10.62 8.07 -20.79
CA ILE A 190 -10.24 8.95 -19.66
C ILE A 190 -10.85 10.35 -19.84
N LYS A 191 -10.90 10.90 -21.05
CA LYS A 191 -11.56 12.18 -21.32
C LYS A 191 -13.06 12.12 -21.04
N ALA A 192 -13.72 11.03 -21.40
CA ALA A 192 -15.13 10.80 -21.11
C ALA A 192 -15.39 10.70 -19.57
N ALA A 193 -14.56 9.94 -18.85
CA ALA A 193 -14.65 9.84 -17.39
C ALA A 193 -14.40 11.19 -16.71
N ALA A 194 -13.37 11.93 -17.12
CA ALA A 194 -13.07 13.25 -16.61
C ALA A 194 -14.25 14.22 -16.79
N LYS A 195 -14.87 14.24 -17.98
CA LYS A 195 -16.06 15.06 -18.25
C LYS A 195 -17.24 14.67 -17.38
N LYS A 196 -17.49 13.36 -17.23
CA LYS A 196 -18.61 12.83 -16.41
C LYS A 196 -18.49 13.22 -14.93
N HIS A 197 -17.29 13.15 -14.38
CA HIS A 197 -17.00 13.45 -12.98
C HIS A 197 -16.53 14.88 -12.72
N GLN A 198 -16.53 15.76 -13.73
CA GLN A 198 -16.06 17.15 -13.67
C GLN A 198 -14.61 17.26 -13.16
N LEU A 199 -13.77 16.34 -13.61
CA LEU A 199 -12.34 16.25 -13.24
C LEU A 199 -11.46 16.80 -14.38
N GLU A 200 -10.26 17.21 -14.00
CA GLU A 200 -9.21 17.55 -14.97
C GLU A 200 -8.58 16.30 -15.56
N LYS A 201 -8.18 16.38 -16.84
CA LYS A 201 -7.39 15.37 -17.54
C LYS A 201 -6.11 15.99 -18.07
N VAL A 202 -4.98 15.38 -17.78
CA VAL A 202 -3.64 15.87 -18.15
C VAL A 202 -2.81 14.80 -18.88
N ASN A 203 -1.73 15.23 -19.53
CA ASN A 203 -0.59 14.37 -19.81
C ASN A 203 0.28 14.31 -18.55
N TRP A 204 0.60 13.11 -18.07
CA TRP A 204 1.31 12.97 -16.80
C TRP A 204 2.76 13.49 -16.83
N GLN A 205 3.47 13.36 -17.98
CA GLN A 205 4.84 13.87 -18.10
C GLN A 205 4.87 15.40 -18.02
N GLU A 206 4.02 16.06 -18.83
CA GLU A 206 3.88 17.52 -18.82
C GLU A 206 3.42 18.03 -17.47
N PHE A 207 2.49 17.33 -16.83
CA PHE A 207 2.02 17.66 -15.48
C PHE A 207 3.15 17.59 -14.47
N LEU A 208 3.88 16.47 -14.38
CA LEU A 208 4.98 16.30 -13.43
C LEU A 208 6.14 17.28 -13.68
N GLN A 209 6.39 17.63 -14.93
CA GLN A 209 7.42 18.61 -15.28
C GLN A 209 7.10 20.01 -14.79
N ASN A 210 5.82 20.39 -14.79
CA ASN A 210 5.35 21.75 -14.49
C ASN A 210 4.69 21.87 -13.11
N TRP A 211 4.44 20.74 -12.40
CA TRP A 211 3.79 20.78 -11.10
C TRP A 211 4.71 21.41 -10.05
N GLN A 212 4.13 22.36 -9.32
CA GLN A 212 4.77 23.01 -8.19
C GLN A 212 3.81 22.96 -7.02
N ALA A 213 4.30 22.55 -5.86
CA ALA A 213 3.50 22.50 -4.65
C ALA A 213 3.11 23.90 -4.17
N GLU A 214 1.87 24.08 -3.79
CA GLU A 214 1.39 25.28 -3.11
C GLU A 214 1.53 25.11 -1.59
N GLY A 215 2.53 25.75 -0.99
CA GLY A 215 2.80 25.60 0.44
C GLY A 215 3.26 24.20 0.81
N ASP A 216 2.49 23.51 1.66
CA ASP A 216 2.73 22.13 2.13
C ASP A 216 1.91 21.07 1.34
N GLU A 217 1.48 21.44 0.13
CA GLU A 217 0.76 20.50 -0.77
C GLU A 217 1.60 19.28 -1.09
N LEU A 218 0.96 18.10 -1.07
CA LEU A 218 1.60 16.85 -1.48
C LEU A 218 0.98 16.29 -2.76
N LEU A 219 1.81 15.65 -3.57
CA LEU A 219 1.41 14.93 -4.77
C LEU A 219 1.33 13.42 -4.48
N ILE A 220 0.20 12.80 -4.80
CA ILE A 220 0.01 11.37 -4.75
C ILE A 220 -0.14 10.85 -6.19
N VAL A 221 0.73 9.94 -6.63
CA VAL A 221 0.60 9.26 -7.92
C VAL A 221 0.18 7.83 -7.67
N THR A 222 -0.96 7.42 -8.24
CA THR A 222 -1.57 6.14 -7.88
C THR A 222 -2.48 5.55 -8.97
N GLY A 223 -2.99 4.33 -8.74
CA GLY A 223 -4.00 3.64 -9.54
C GLY A 223 -3.49 2.46 -10.36
N SER A 224 -2.18 2.33 -10.58
CA SER A 224 -1.61 1.17 -11.29
C SER A 224 -0.12 1.02 -11.01
N LEU A 225 0.34 -0.19 -10.64
CA LEU A 225 1.77 -0.49 -10.56
C LEU A 225 2.48 -0.36 -11.93
N TYR A 226 1.77 -0.63 -13.03
CA TYR A 226 2.31 -0.43 -14.38
C TYR A 226 2.52 1.05 -14.70
N PHE A 227 1.63 1.91 -14.23
CA PHE A 227 1.80 3.36 -14.32
C PHE A 227 2.99 3.82 -13.46
N LEU A 228 3.05 3.37 -12.21
CA LEU A 228 4.16 3.70 -11.32
C LEU A 228 5.52 3.24 -11.86
N SER A 229 5.59 2.14 -12.60
CA SER A 229 6.83 1.68 -13.23
C SER A 229 7.39 2.66 -14.28
N GLN A 230 6.54 3.53 -14.83
CA GLN A 230 6.94 4.62 -15.76
C GLN A 230 7.23 5.91 -14.99
N VAL A 231 6.39 6.27 -14.03
CA VAL A 231 6.52 7.51 -13.26
C VAL A 231 7.73 7.50 -12.31
N ARG A 232 7.94 6.42 -11.57
CA ARG A 232 9.02 6.33 -10.57
C ARG A 232 10.41 6.62 -11.15
N PRO A 233 10.84 5.96 -12.26
CA PRO A 233 12.12 6.27 -12.88
C PRO A 233 12.21 7.70 -13.42
N TYR A 234 11.09 8.29 -13.86
CA TYR A 234 11.02 9.67 -14.33
C TYR A 234 11.33 10.64 -13.19
N LEU A 235 10.66 10.50 -12.04
CA LEU A 235 10.88 11.35 -10.86
C LEU A 235 12.30 11.21 -10.29
N LEU A 236 12.82 9.99 -10.14
CA LEU A 236 14.16 9.74 -9.59
C LEU A 236 15.30 10.22 -10.50
N LYS A 237 15.07 10.42 -11.80
CA LYS A 237 16.05 11.05 -12.70
C LYS A 237 16.05 12.57 -12.55
N THR A 238 14.90 13.16 -12.34
CA THR A 238 14.75 14.61 -12.21
C THR A 238 15.38 15.13 -10.92
N GLU A 239 15.29 14.38 -9.82
CA GLU A 239 15.96 14.72 -8.55
C GLU A 239 17.49 14.69 -8.61
N LYS A 240 18.08 13.84 -9.47
CA LYS A 240 19.55 13.76 -9.64
C LYS A 240 20.13 14.87 -10.52
N SER A 241 19.27 15.66 -11.15
CA SER A 241 19.67 16.72 -12.10
C SER A 241 19.53 18.13 -11.51
N ASN A 242 19.01 18.24 -10.30
CA ASN A 242 18.93 19.44 -9.46
C ASN A 242 19.88 19.33 -8.27
#